data_6bf00d0ac7cfbb2b1e579b5bf80e8d45
#
_entry.id   6bf00d0ac7cfbb2b1e579b5bf80e8d45
#
_cell.length_a   1.000
_cell.length_b   1.000
_cell.length_c   1.000
_cell.angle_alpha   90.00
_cell.angle_beta   90.00
_cell.angle_gamma   90.00
#
_symmetry.space_group_name_H-M   'P 1'
#
loop_
_entity.id
_entity.type
_entity.pdbx_description
1 polymer ?
#
loop_
_entity_poly.entity_id
_entity_poly.type
_entity_poly.pdbx_seq_one_letter_code
_entity_poly.pdbx_strand_id
1 'polypeptide(L)'
;TAFYYAENTTAKTLGTKGNAFNYVVPGQLIGKSAHTIKQGTAFILSANLPLSATNLGLKLIGQTTSGKTLSGYQIVQKKSADLVDTKPPQIQITFPGETSLNAYSSNPTCFISISDDQGLRWQGPKNEVAYLTLNDTLRIPMLAFWQPDLEAPNKGHLQYTFTNLKPGSYTLKVNCWDTNNNASQQSLVFSVGETPAANVRWKLYPNPAQQIMSYRMQHDRLWSTDRYELSIFNLVGEHVYSQSGNLIQMTNQEAGCEFPVDKLGPGAVGFIWLKVIDNEGKIIETVKSKILTLK
;
A
#
# COMPACT_ATOMS: atom_id res chain seq x y z
N THR A 1 0.86 -0.09 19.88
CA THR A 1 0.66 -1.43 19.29
C THR A 1 1.11 -2.48 20.29
N ALA A 2 0.30 -3.50 20.48
CA ALA A 2 0.64 -4.69 21.25
C ALA A 2 0.99 -5.84 20.32
N PHE A 3 2.01 -6.59 20.66
CA PHE A 3 2.44 -7.80 19.95
C PHE A 3 2.34 -8.99 20.89
N TYR A 4 1.76 -10.06 20.42
CA TYR A 4 1.53 -11.29 21.18
C TYR A 4 2.41 -12.40 20.62
N TYR A 5 3.14 -13.08 21.50
CA TYR A 5 4.07 -14.15 21.14
C TYR A 5 3.69 -15.46 21.81
N ALA A 6 3.83 -16.58 21.11
CA ALA A 6 3.79 -17.89 21.75
C ALA A 6 4.95 -18.01 22.74
N GLU A 7 4.72 -18.64 23.88
CA GLU A 7 5.78 -18.86 24.85
C GLU A 7 6.71 -19.99 24.37
N ASN A 8 7.73 -19.61 23.64
CA ASN A 8 8.94 -20.41 23.48
C ASN A 8 10.12 -19.45 23.68
N THR A 9 10.28 -18.98 24.91
CA THR A 9 11.37 -18.11 25.27
C THR A 9 12.65 -18.91 25.40
N THR A 10 13.56 -18.71 24.47
CA THR A 10 14.91 -19.25 24.60
C THR A 10 15.78 -18.20 25.30
N ALA A 11 16.23 -18.50 26.51
CA ALA A 11 17.28 -17.71 27.15
C ALA A 11 18.57 -17.87 26.34
N LYS A 12 19.13 -16.76 25.88
CA LYS A 12 20.41 -16.73 25.19
C LYS A 12 21.41 -15.89 25.96
N THR A 13 22.66 -16.33 25.96
CA THR A 13 23.77 -15.61 26.56
C THR A 13 24.66 -15.07 25.46
N LEU A 14 24.87 -13.76 25.44
CA LEU A 14 25.83 -13.10 24.58
C LEU A 14 27.03 -12.67 25.42
N GLY A 15 28.26 -13.02 25.01
CA GLY A 15 29.49 -12.66 25.69
C GLY A 15 30.21 -13.83 26.35
N THR A 16 31.40 -13.55 26.87
CA THR A 16 32.28 -14.54 27.54
C THR A 16 32.20 -14.38 29.05
N LYS A 17 32.70 -15.40 29.76
CA LYS A 17 32.74 -15.48 31.22
C LYS A 17 33.29 -14.15 31.85
N GLY A 18 32.45 -13.44 32.58
CA GLY A 18 32.76 -12.15 33.20
C GLY A 18 32.06 -10.94 32.58
N ASN A 19 31.65 -11.02 31.28
CA ASN A 19 30.89 -10.00 30.59
C ASN A 19 29.71 -10.59 29.83
N ALA A 20 29.06 -11.59 30.39
CA ALA A 20 27.92 -12.26 29.76
C ALA A 20 26.63 -11.48 29.99
N PHE A 21 25.90 -11.22 28.93
CA PHE A 21 24.59 -10.61 28.94
C PHE A 21 23.53 -11.67 28.60
N ASN A 22 22.62 -11.90 29.52
CA ASN A 22 21.50 -12.83 29.31
C ASN A 22 20.30 -12.06 28.72
N TYR A 23 19.75 -12.55 27.63
CA TYR A 23 18.56 -11.99 27.00
C TYR A 23 17.58 -13.09 26.62
N VAL A 24 16.31 -12.71 26.57
CA VAL A 24 15.22 -13.60 26.20
C VAL A 24 14.79 -13.29 24.78
N VAL A 25 14.79 -14.31 23.92
CA VAL A 25 14.21 -14.19 22.58
C VAL A 25 12.73 -14.52 22.68
N PRO A 26 11.81 -13.61 22.32
CA PRO A 26 10.40 -13.92 22.24
C PRO A 26 10.15 -15.11 21.32
N GLY A 27 9.11 -15.89 21.61
CA GLY A 27 8.62 -16.93 20.71
C GLY A 27 8.09 -16.38 19.39
N GLN A 28 7.42 -17.22 18.62
CA GLN A 28 6.81 -16.81 17.36
C GLN A 28 5.70 -15.78 17.60
N LEU A 29 5.67 -14.71 16.78
CA LEU A 29 4.59 -13.72 16.77
C LEU A 29 3.27 -14.39 16.38
N ILE A 30 2.25 -14.25 17.21
CA ILE A 30 0.93 -14.87 17.02
C ILE A 30 -0.22 -13.87 16.87
N GLY A 31 0.03 -12.60 17.09
CA GLY A 31 -0.98 -11.58 16.92
C GLY A 31 -0.47 -10.18 17.17
N LYS A 32 -1.26 -9.21 16.75
CA LYS A 32 -1.06 -7.77 16.94
C LYS A 32 -2.38 -7.11 17.28
N SER A 33 -2.34 -6.04 18.09
CA SER A 33 -3.48 -5.13 18.29
C SER A 33 -3.02 -3.68 18.40
N ALA A 34 -3.92 -2.75 18.16
CA ALA A 34 -3.66 -1.31 18.26
C ALA A 34 -4.63 -0.68 19.27
N HIS A 35 -4.10 0.17 20.16
CA HIS A 35 -4.86 0.82 21.23
C HIS A 35 -4.38 2.25 21.45
N THR A 36 -5.31 3.12 21.84
CA THR A 36 -4.99 4.46 22.32
C THR A 36 -4.99 4.46 23.85
N ILE A 37 -3.90 4.90 24.47
CA ILE A 37 -3.73 4.92 25.92
C ILE A 37 -3.66 6.37 26.38
N LYS A 38 -4.52 6.74 27.34
CA LYS A 38 -4.47 8.05 28.01
C LYS A 38 -3.55 7.98 29.21
N GLN A 39 -2.75 9.01 29.43
CA GLN A 39 -1.86 9.11 30.58
C GLN A 39 -2.62 9.01 31.91
N GLY A 40 -2.09 8.24 32.85
CA GLY A 40 -2.66 8.10 34.18
C GLY A 40 -3.90 7.19 34.29
N THR A 41 -4.32 6.54 33.21
CA THR A 41 -5.42 5.59 33.23
C THR A 41 -4.93 4.14 33.13
N ALA A 42 -5.56 3.23 33.88
CA ALA A 42 -5.43 1.80 33.61
C ALA A 42 -6.13 1.47 32.28
N PHE A 43 -5.57 0.58 31.52
CA PHE A 43 -6.14 0.13 30.25
C PHE A 43 -6.21 -1.40 30.22
N ILE A 44 -7.19 -1.91 29.51
CA ILE A 44 -7.35 -3.35 29.26
C ILE A 44 -6.97 -3.61 27.82
N LEU A 45 -6.02 -4.54 27.60
CA LEU A 45 -5.71 -5.06 26.28
C LEU A 45 -6.54 -6.32 26.05
N SER A 46 -7.32 -6.31 25.00
CA SER A 46 -8.04 -7.48 24.53
C SER A 46 -7.32 -8.06 23.31
N ALA A 47 -7.06 -9.35 23.32
CA ALA A 47 -6.53 -10.08 22.19
C ALA A 47 -7.13 -11.46 22.16
N ASN A 48 -7.48 -11.91 20.98
CA ASN A 48 -7.96 -13.25 20.75
C ASN A 48 -6.76 -14.15 20.44
N LEU A 49 -6.71 -15.27 21.10
CA LEU A 49 -5.54 -16.14 21.12
C LEU A 49 -5.92 -17.55 20.69
N PRO A 50 -5.06 -18.23 19.94
CA PRO A 50 -5.30 -19.62 19.58
C PRO A 50 -5.57 -20.49 20.81
N LEU A 51 -6.49 -21.43 20.69
CA LEU A 51 -6.85 -22.38 21.78
C LEU A 51 -5.64 -23.12 22.33
N SER A 52 -4.63 -23.38 21.51
CA SER A 52 -3.41 -24.10 21.86
C SER A 52 -2.38 -23.29 22.67
N ALA A 53 -2.55 -21.98 22.79
CA ALA A 53 -1.60 -21.15 23.53
C ALA A 53 -1.88 -21.22 25.04
N THR A 54 -0.91 -21.67 25.85
CA THR A 54 -1.04 -21.78 27.34
C THR A 54 -0.51 -20.54 28.04
N ASN A 55 0.66 -20.09 27.66
CA ASN A 55 1.30 -18.86 28.15
C ASN A 55 1.67 -17.93 26.97
N LEU A 56 1.74 -16.64 27.23
CA LEU A 56 1.94 -15.62 26.21
C LEU A 56 3.01 -14.63 26.61
N GLY A 57 3.89 -14.35 25.69
CA GLY A 57 4.74 -13.18 25.76
C GLY A 57 4.00 -11.95 25.20
N LEU A 58 3.75 -10.96 26.02
CA LEU A 58 3.17 -9.69 25.61
C LEU A 58 4.27 -8.65 25.46
N LYS A 59 4.49 -8.15 24.26
CA LYS A 59 5.37 -7.00 23.98
C LYS A 59 4.53 -5.78 23.63
N LEU A 60 4.67 -4.76 24.43
CA LEU A 60 4.05 -3.44 24.19
C LEU A 60 5.06 -2.51 23.55
N ILE A 61 4.65 -1.82 22.50
CA ILE A 61 5.38 -0.70 21.93
C ILE A 61 4.41 0.47 21.86
N GLY A 62 4.70 1.51 22.63
CA GLY A 62 3.94 2.76 22.66
C GLY A 62 4.73 3.88 22.04
N GLN A 63 4.04 4.85 21.44
CA GLN A 63 4.62 6.11 21.01
C GLN A 63 3.84 7.25 21.65
N THR A 64 4.58 8.18 22.28
CA THR A 64 3.99 9.39 22.85
C THR A 64 3.65 10.39 21.74
N THR A 65 2.80 11.37 22.04
CA THR A 65 2.51 12.49 21.13
C THR A 65 3.76 13.30 20.75
N SER A 66 4.79 13.26 21.59
CA SER A 66 6.11 13.87 21.30
C SER A 66 7.05 12.98 20.49
N GLY A 67 6.58 11.81 20.03
CA GLY A 67 7.36 10.88 19.20
C GLY A 67 8.28 9.92 19.98
N LYS A 68 8.33 10.00 21.32
CA LYS A 68 9.15 9.10 22.14
C LYS A 68 8.57 7.69 22.12
N THR A 69 9.40 6.70 21.80
CA THR A 69 9.01 5.28 21.84
C THR A 69 9.27 4.69 23.20
N LEU A 70 8.29 3.97 23.74
CA LEU A 70 8.35 3.19 24.97
C LEU A 70 8.10 1.71 24.61
N SER A 71 8.78 0.79 25.27
CA SER A 71 8.53 -0.63 25.09
C SER A 71 8.62 -1.39 26.41
N GLY A 72 7.80 -2.42 26.54
CA GLY A 72 7.80 -3.35 27.67
C GLY A 72 7.51 -4.76 27.20
N TYR A 73 7.92 -5.75 27.97
CA TYR A 73 7.66 -7.16 27.73
C TYR A 73 7.22 -7.83 29.02
N GLN A 74 6.18 -8.66 28.96
CA GLN A 74 5.68 -9.43 30.10
C GLN A 74 5.14 -10.78 29.63
N ILE A 75 5.30 -11.82 30.46
CA ILE A 75 4.63 -13.09 30.27
C ILE A 75 3.30 -13.03 30.99
N VAL A 76 2.23 -13.40 30.32
CA VAL A 76 0.86 -13.43 30.86
C VAL A 76 0.25 -14.81 30.68
N GLN A 77 -0.57 -15.21 31.64
CA GLN A 77 -1.31 -16.48 31.56
C GLN A 77 -2.63 -16.27 30.83
N LYS A 78 -2.97 -17.21 29.97
CA LYS A 78 -4.27 -17.21 29.28
C LYS A 78 -5.35 -17.63 30.25
N LYS A 79 -6.43 -16.86 30.31
CA LYS A 79 -7.68 -17.32 30.94
C LYS A 79 -8.52 -18.02 29.87
N SER A 80 -8.92 -19.25 30.10
CA SER A 80 -9.83 -19.99 29.21
C SER A 80 -11.20 -19.30 29.19
N ALA A 81 -11.77 -19.10 28.02
CA ALA A 81 -13.18 -18.76 27.84
C ALA A 81 -13.79 -19.86 26.96
N ASP A 82 -14.86 -20.48 27.43
CA ASP A 82 -15.60 -21.51 26.68
C ASP A 82 -16.55 -20.83 25.68
N LEU A 83 -16.01 -20.11 24.71
CA LEU A 83 -16.77 -19.53 23.63
C LEU A 83 -16.75 -20.48 22.44
N VAL A 84 -17.92 -20.97 22.07
CA VAL A 84 -18.11 -21.74 20.83
C VAL A 84 -18.44 -20.76 19.72
N ASP A 85 -17.52 -20.64 18.77
CA ASP A 85 -17.72 -19.84 17.56
C ASP A 85 -17.80 -20.77 16.36
N THR A 86 -18.79 -20.53 15.51
CA THR A 86 -19.04 -21.27 14.27
C THR A 86 -19.04 -20.38 13.03
N LYS A 87 -18.77 -19.09 13.20
CA LYS A 87 -18.77 -18.13 12.08
C LYS A 87 -17.36 -17.96 11.54
N PRO A 88 -17.15 -18.15 10.25
CA PRO A 88 -15.83 -17.92 9.66
C PRO A 88 -15.55 -16.42 9.48
N PRO A 89 -14.26 -16.03 9.39
CA PRO A 89 -13.84 -14.67 9.10
C PRO A 89 -14.46 -14.11 7.80
N GLN A 90 -14.75 -12.84 7.79
CA GLN A 90 -15.20 -12.12 6.61
C GLN A 90 -14.00 -11.46 5.91
N ILE A 91 -13.84 -11.71 4.61
CA ILE A 91 -12.73 -11.21 3.81
C ILE A 91 -13.27 -10.28 2.72
N GLN A 92 -12.65 -9.13 2.56
CA GLN A 92 -12.87 -8.24 1.42
C GLN A 92 -11.53 -7.96 0.73
N ILE A 93 -11.49 -8.13 -0.59
CA ILE A 93 -10.31 -7.84 -1.42
C ILE A 93 -10.66 -6.71 -2.37
N THR A 94 -9.82 -5.67 -2.40
CA THR A 94 -9.98 -4.56 -3.34
C THR A 94 -8.62 -4.20 -3.94
N PHE A 95 -8.64 -3.75 -5.19
CA PHE A 95 -7.51 -3.06 -5.80
C PHE A 95 -7.93 -1.61 -5.98
N PRO A 96 -7.17 -0.63 -5.44
CA PRO A 96 -7.46 0.76 -5.70
C PRO A 96 -7.30 0.98 -7.20
N GLY A 97 -8.33 1.58 -7.77
CA GLY A 97 -8.32 1.93 -9.12
C GLY A 97 -8.79 0.88 -10.09
N GLU A 98 -9.86 0.23 -9.78
CA GLU A 98 -10.56 -0.58 -10.77
C GLU A 98 -10.80 0.22 -12.04
N THR A 99 -10.04 -0.13 -13.08
CA THR A 99 -10.38 0.28 -14.44
C THR A 99 -11.52 -0.61 -14.92
N SER A 100 -12.37 -0.11 -15.80
CA SER A 100 -13.44 -0.91 -16.45
C SER A 100 -12.93 -2.17 -17.14
N LEU A 101 -11.61 -2.36 -17.21
CA LEU A 101 -10.91 -3.46 -17.88
C LEU A 101 -10.18 -4.41 -16.90
N ASN A 102 -10.20 -4.15 -15.58
CA ASN A 102 -9.44 -4.91 -14.58
C ASN A 102 -7.97 -5.16 -14.96
N ALA A 103 -7.37 -4.26 -15.74
CA ALA A 103 -6.00 -4.35 -16.19
C ALA A 103 -5.12 -3.40 -15.35
N TYR A 104 -4.17 -3.97 -14.64
CA TYR A 104 -3.26 -3.24 -13.75
C TYR A 104 -1.86 -3.18 -14.33
N SER A 105 -1.02 -2.30 -13.79
CA SER A 105 0.42 -2.26 -14.08
C SER A 105 1.12 -3.54 -13.62
N SER A 106 2.40 -3.68 -13.94
CA SER A 106 3.22 -4.83 -13.49
C SER A 106 3.39 -4.91 -11.96
N ASN A 107 3.06 -3.83 -11.24
CA ASN A 107 3.19 -3.74 -9.79
C ASN A 107 1.85 -3.39 -9.11
N PRO A 108 0.80 -4.21 -9.24
CA PRO A 108 -0.49 -3.90 -8.65
C PRO A 108 -0.45 -4.03 -7.13
N THR A 109 -1.17 -3.13 -6.45
CA THR A 109 -1.32 -3.15 -5.00
C THR A 109 -2.74 -3.58 -4.64
N CYS A 110 -2.88 -4.63 -3.83
CA CYS A 110 -4.15 -5.03 -3.28
C CYS A 110 -4.31 -4.55 -1.83
N PHE A 111 -5.56 -4.26 -1.46
CA PHE A 111 -6.00 -4.00 -0.10
C PHE A 111 -6.92 -5.14 0.33
N ILE A 112 -6.64 -5.70 1.48
CA ILE A 112 -7.41 -6.80 2.04
C ILE A 112 -7.84 -6.37 3.43
N SER A 113 -9.14 -6.35 3.68
CA SER A 113 -9.71 -6.19 5.02
C SER A 113 -10.30 -7.51 5.50
N ILE A 114 -10.09 -7.83 6.77
CA ILE A 114 -10.61 -9.04 7.39
C ILE A 114 -11.21 -8.64 8.73
N SER A 115 -12.37 -9.20 9.01
CA SER A 115 -13.04 -9.07 10.31
C SER A 115 -13.59 -10.41 10.77
N ASP A 116 -13.55 -10.61 12.07
CA ASP A 116 -14.06 -11.80 12.73
C ASP A 116 -14.61 -11.40 14.11
N ASP A 117 -15.53 -12.18 14.69
CA ASP A 117 -16.08 -11.85 16.01
C ASP A 117 -15.19 -12.36 17.16
N GLN A 118 -14.39 -13.39 16.94
CA GLN A 118 -13.48 -13.98 17.92
C GLN A 118 -11.99 -13.78 17.60
N GLY A 119 -11.67 -13.33 16.39
CA GLY A 119 -10.33 -12.97 15.94
C GLY A 119 -9.62 -14.03 15.11
N LEU A 120 -8.58 -13.57 14.42
CA LEU A 120 -7.88 -14.35 13.42
C LEU A 120 -6.79 -15.23 14.02
N ARG A 121 -6.61 -16.40 13.42
CA ARG A 121 -5.54 -17.33 13.75
C ARG A 121 -4.29 -17.03 12.93
N TRP A 122 -3.24 -16.63 13.62
CA TRP A 122 -1.96 -16.29 13.00
C TRP A 122 -0.88 -17.37 13.16
N GLN A 123 -1.14 -18.41 13.94
CA GLN A 123 -0.23 -19.51 14.20
C GLN A 123 -0.94 -20.86 14.11
N GLY A 124 -0.25 -21.85 13.55
CA GLY A 124 -0.76 -23.21 13.39
C GLY A 124 0.02 -23.97 12.33
N PRO A 125 -0.45 -25.14 11.90
CA PRO A 125 0.08 -25.83 10.73
C PRO A 125 0.11 -24.91 9.51
N LYS A 126 1.06 -25.11 8.60
CA LYS A 126 1.27 -24.22 7.45
C LYS A 126 0.00 -23.92 6.65
N ASN A 127 -0.98 -24.82 6.64
CA ASN A 127 -2.20 -24.70 5.88
C ASN A 127 -3.36 -24.06 6.64
N GLU A 128 -3.17 -23.70 7.92
CA GLU A 128 -4.20 -23.19 8.80
C GLU A 128 -3.85 -21.81 9.39
N VAL A 129 -2.97 -21.07 8.76
CA VAL A 129 -2.64 -19.68 9.09
C VAL A 129 -3.03 -18.77 7.96
N ALA A 130 -3.35 -17.51 8.27
CA ALA A 130 -3.75 -16.56 7.25
C ALA A 130 -2.63 -16.29 6.22
N TYR A 131 -2.95 -16.51 4.96
CA TYR A 131 -2.05 -16.29 3.82
C TYR A 131 -2.80 -15.89 2.57
N LEU A 132 -2.11 -15.25 1.67
CA LEU A 132 -2.56 -15.02 0.31
C LEU A 132 -1.75 -15.87 -0.69
N THR A 133 -2.38 -16.24 -1.80
CA THR A 133 -1.69 -16.89 -2.93
C THR A 133 -1.98 -16.16 -4.23
N LEU A 134 -1.00 -16.17 -5.11
CA LEU A 134 -1.15 -15.74 -6.49
C LEU A 134 -0.99 -16.95 -7.40
N ASN A 135 -2.02 -17.25 -8.21
CA ASN A 135 -2.08 -18.42 -9.11
C ASN A 135 -1.75 -19.75 -8.41
N ASP A 136 -2.07 -19.88 -7.12
CA ASP A 136 -1.78 -21.04 -6.28
C ASP A 136 -0.30 -21.43 -6.16
N THR A 137 0.61 -20.61 -6.68
CA THR A 137 2.06 -20.89 -6.69
C THR A 137 2.82 -20.08 -5.66
N LEU A 138 2.60 -18.77 -5.61
CA LEU A 138 3.22 -17.87 -4.64
C LEU A 138 2.37 -17.82 -3.38
N ARG A 139 2.93 -18.23 -2.24
CA ARG A 139 2.25 -18.17 -0.94
C ARG A 139 2.93 -17.14 -0.04
N ILE A 140 2.16 -16.18 0.46
CA ILE A 140 2.64 -15.06 1.26
C ILE A 140 1.91 -15.05 2.61
N PRO A 141 2.63 -15.26 3.74
CA PRO A 141 2.06 -15.13 5.08
C PRO A 141 1.61 -13.69 5.34
N MET A 142 0.39 -13.50 5.83
CA MET A 142 -0.20 -12.16 5.95
C MET A 142 0.18 -11.42 7.23
N LEU A 143 0.59 -12.12 8.30
CA LEU A 143 0.86 -11.50 9.61
C LEU A 143 1.88 -10.36 9.55
N ALA A 144 2.89 -10.45 8.70
CA ALA A 144 3.90 -9.41 8.55
C ALA A 144 3.31 -8.07 8.09
N PHE A 145 2.30 -8.13 7.23
CA PHE A 145 1.63 -6.96 6.62
C PHE A 145 0.37 -6.53 7.37
N TRP A 146 -0.12 -7.37 8.30
CA TRP A 146 -1.35 -7.12 9.04
C TRP A 146 -1.27 -5.87 9.91
N GLN A 147 -2.26 -5.01 9.79
CA GLN A 147 -2.46 -3.82 10.60
C GLN A 147 -3.84 -3.93 11.26
N PRO A 148 -3.91 -4.20 12.56
CA PRO A 148 -5.17 -4.26 13.28
C PRO A 148 -5.80 -2.87 13.36
N ASP A 149 -7.11 -2.81 13.31
CA ASP A 149 -7.84 -1.58 13.54
C ASP A 149 -7.69 -1.13 14.99
N LEU A 150 -7.79 0.17 15.21
CA LEU A 150 -7.68 0.74 16.54
C LEU A 150 -8.84 0.24 17.42
N GLU A 151 -8.52 -0.25 18.61
CA GLU A 151 -9.48 -0.81 19.60
C GLU A 151 -10.32 -2.00 19.08
N ALA A 152 -9.95 -2.58 17.95
CA ALA A 152 -10.65 -3.71 17.35
C ALA A 152 -9.67 -4.82 16.91
N PRO A 153 -9.11 -5.59 17.85
CA PRO A 153 -8.07 -6.59 17.55
C PRO A 153 -8.52 -7.74 16.64
N ASN A 154 -9.83 -7.91 16.50
CA ASN A 154 -10.48 -8.90 15.64
C ASN A 154 -10.79 -8.35 14.22
N LYS A 155 -10.40 -7.11 13.94
CA LYS A 155 -10.53 -6.46 12.63
C LYS A 155 -9.22 -5.82 12.24
N GLY A 156 -9.02 -5.66 10.96
CA GLY A 156 -7.87 -4.95 10.44
C GLY A 156 -7.73 -5.11 8.94
N HIS A 157 -6.62 -4.62 8.44
CA HIS A 157 -6.35 -4.61 7.02
C HIS A 157 -4.88 -4.86 6.74
N LEU A 158 -4.59 -5.18 5.51
CA LEU A 158 -3.23 -5.21 4.97
C LEU A 158 -3.21 -4.66 3.56
N GLN A 159 -2.06 -4.16 3.19
CA GLN A 159 -1.73 -3.74 1.84
C GLN A 159 -0.56 -4.59 1.35
N TYR A 160 -0.67 -5.11 0.13
CA TYR A 160 0.40 -5.87 -0.49
C TYR A 160 0.59 -5.45 -1.94
N THR A 161 1.83 -5.11 -2.32
CA THR A 161 2.20 -4.76 -3.68
C THR A 161 2.94 -5.94 -4.31
N PHE A 162 2.38 -6.47 -5.39
CA PHE A 162 3.08 -7.43 -6.23
C PHE A 162 4.13 -6.70 -7.06
N THR A 163 5.23 -7.35 -7.37
CA THR A 163 6.32 -6.73 -8.12
C THR A 163 6.63 -7.51 -9.39
N ASN A 164 6.83 -6.80 -10.50
CA ASN A 164 7.27 -7.35 -11.79
C ASN A 164 6.38 -8.50 -12.32
N LEU A 165 5.07 -8.38 -12.15
CA LEU A 165 4.15 -9.33 -12.76
C LEU A 165 4.18 -9.16 -14.29
N LYS A 166 4.28 -10.26 -14.99
CA LYS A 166 4.18 -10.27 -16.46
C LYS A 166 2.75 -10.00 -16.92
N PRO A 167 2.53 -9.49 -18.14
CA PRO A 167 1.20 -9.43 -18.71
C PRO A 167 0.50 -10.79 -18.68
N GLY A 168 -0.76 -10.81 -18.22
CA GLY A 168 -1.53 -12.04 -18.08
C GLY A 168 -2.64 -11.94 -17.05
N SER A 169 -3.42 -13.01 -16.93
CA SER A 169 -4.47 -13.14 -15.93
C SER A 169 -3.95 -13.79 -14.66
N TYR A 170 -4.35 -13.25 -13.53
CA TYR A 170 -3.93 -13.68 -12.20
C TYR A 170 -5.13 -13.94 -11.31
N THR A 171 -5.06 -14.98 -10.50
CA THR A 171 -6.03 -15.27 -9.45
C THR A 171 -5.37 -15.02 -8.09
N LEU A 172 -5.84 -14.01 -7.38
CA LEU A 172 -5.51 -13.78 -5.98
C LEU A 172 -6.50 -14.54 -5.11
N LYS A 173 -6.00 -15.39 -4.22
CA LYS A 173 -6.81 -16.05 -3.18
C LYS A 173 -6.29 -15.64 -1.81
N VAL A 174 -7.21 -15.33 -0.92
CA VAL A 174 -6.95 -15.05 0.49
C VAL A 174 -7.59 -16.15 1.31
N ASN A 175 -6.81 -16.79 2.17
CA ASN A 175 -7.25 -17.84 3.06
C ASN A 175 -6.98 -17.40 4.49
N CYS A 176 -7.96 -17.51 5.37
CA CYS A 176 -7.77 -17.27 6.79
C CYS A 176 -8.64 -18.20 7.64
N TRP A 177 -8.27 -18.31 8.88
CA TRP A 177 -8.97 -19.06 9.92
C TRP A 177 -9.12 -18.16 11.13
N ASP A 178 -10.21 -18.34 11.86
CA ASP A 178 -10.37 -17.79 13.19
C ASP A 178 -9.63 -18.63 14.26
N THR A 179 -9.75 -18.22 15.50
CA THR A 179 -9.16 -18.94 16.64
C THR A 179 -9.85 -20.27 16.95
N ASN A 180 -11.07 -20.49 16.42
CA ASN A 180 -11.88 -21.70 16.60
C ASN A 180 -11.79 -22.67 15.41
N ASN A 181 -10.94 -22.38 14.43
CA ASN A 181 -10.71 -23.15 13.19
C ASN A 181 -11.80 -23.03 12.13
N ASN A 182 -12.67 -22.05 12.20
CA ASN A 182 -13.55 -21.78 11.09
C ASN A 182 -12.75 -21.15 9.96
N ALA A 183 -12.85 -21.73 8.76
CA ALA A 183 -12.07 -21.32 7.60
C ALA A 183 -12.86 -20.39 6.69
N SER A 184 -12.18 -19.40 6.14
CA SER A 184 -12.72 -18.55 5.07
C SER A 184 -11.74 -18.42 3.93
N GLN A 185 -12.28 -18.37 2.71
CA GLN A 185 -11.52 -18.12 1.49
C GLN A 185 -12.27 -17.13 0.59
N GLN A 186 -11.54 -16.16 0.10
CA GLN A 186 -12.02 -15.24 -0.94
C GLN A 186 -11.04 -15.23 -2.10
N SER A 187 -11.57 -15.19 -3.32
CA SER A 187 -10.76 -15.10 -4.53
C SER A 187 -11.18 -13.92 -5.40
N LEU A 188 -10.22 -13.34 -6.10
CA LEU A 188 -10.41 -12.26 -7.05
C LEU A 188 -9.51 -12.51 -8.27
N VAL A 189 -10.07 -12.42 -9.46
CA VAL A 189 -9.32 -12.50 -10.71
C VAL A 189 -9.04 -11.09 -11.20
N PHE A 190 -7.78 -10.82 -11.55
CA PHE A 190 -7.35 -9.57 -12.14
C PHE A 190 -6.38 -9.83 -13.31
N SER A 191 -6.23 -8.85 -14.18
CA SER A 191 -5.30 -8.93 -15.30
C SER A 191 -4.18 -7.91 -15.14
N VAL A 192 -2.96 -8.32 -15.45
CA VAL A 192 -1.83 -7.42 -15.68
C VAL A 192 -1.68 -7.32 -17.18
N GLY A 193 -1.83 -6.13 -17.73
CA GLY A 193 -1.72 -5.88 -19.16
C GLY A 193 -0.45 -5.10 -19.49
N GLU A 194 -0.02 -5.19 -20.75
CA GLU A 194 0.58 -4.02 -21.34
C GLU A 194 -0.48 -2.94 -21.25
N THR A 195 -0.13 -1.78 -20.68
CA THR A 195 -1.06 -0.67 -20.61
C THR A 195 -1.67 -0.50 -22.00
N PRO A 196 -2.98 -0.74 -22.21
CA PRO A 196 -3.57 -0.44 -23.50
C PRO A 196 -3.15 0.99 -23.81
N ALA A 197 -2.81 1.28 -25.06
CA ALA A 197 -2.53 2.66 -25.45
C ALA A 197 -3.72 3.48 -24.94
N ALA A 198 -3.51 4.21 -23.86
CA ALA A 198 -4.59 4.88 -23.17
C ALA A 198 -5.24 5.79 -24.20
N ASN A 199 -6.56 5.86 -24.24
CA ASN A 199 -7.25 6.89 -25.02
C ASN A 199 -6.93 8.24 -24.38
N VAL A 200 -5.72 8.71 -24.63
CA VAL A 200 -5.22 9.96 -24.06
C VAL A 200 -5.85 11.09 -24.83
N ARG A 201 -6.64 11.88 -24.15
CA ARG A 201 -7.13 13.17 -24.64
C ARG A 201 -6.37 14.26 -23.93
N TRP A 202 -5.78 15.15 -24.68
CA TRP A 202 -5.04 16.27 -24.11
C TRP A 202 -5.47 17.60 -24.71
N LYS A 203 -5.22 18.67 -23.99
CA LYS A 203 -5.42 20.04 -24.45
C LYS A 203 -4.36 20.97 -23.87
N LEU A 204 -4.03 21.99 -24.65
CA LEU A 204 -3.19 23.11 -24.24
C LEU A 204 -4.05 24.36 -24.22
N TYR A 205 -4.05 25.09 -23.11
CA TYR A 205 -4.83 26.33 -23.01
C TYR A 205 -4.27 27.26 -21.91
N PRO A 206 -4.54 28.56 -22.02
CA PRO A 206 -5.04 29.25 -23.24
C PRO A 206 -4.02 29.16 -24.36
N ASN A 207 -4.47 29.11 -25.57
CA ASN A 207 -3.62 29.22 -26.77
C ASN A 207 -4.35 30.08 -27.81
N PRO A 208 -4.00 31.37 -27.96
CA PRO A 208 -2.80 32.08 -27.45
C PRO A 208 -2.79 32.30 -25.93
N ALA A 209 -1.61 32.34 -25.31
CA ALA A 209 -1.37 32.62 -23.90
C ALA A 209 -0.56 33.92 -23.71
N GLN A 210 -0.73 34.58 -22.56
CA GLN A 210 0.10 35.74 -22.21
C GLN A 210 1.41 35.32 -21.53
N GLN A 211 1.31 34.61 -20.42
CA GLN A 211 2.46 34.26 -19.60
C GLN A 211 2.54 32.75 -19.31
N ILE A 212 1.40 32.15 -18.96
CA ILE A 212 1.30 30.76 -18.53
C ILE A 212 0.35 30.01 -19.44
N MET A 213 0.73 28.81 -19.78
CA MET A 213 -0.09 27.82 -20.49
C MET A 213 -0.23 26.58 -19.65
N SER A 214 -1.41 25.98 -19.66
CA SER A 214 -1.70 24.73 -18.99
C SER A 214 -1.76 23.58 -19.99
N TYR A 215 -1.13 22.49 -19.65
CA TYR A 215 -1.35 21.17 -20.25
C TYR A 215 -2.30 20.38 -19.38
N ARG A 216 -3.33 19.82 -19.97
CA ARG A 216 -4.27 18.91 -19.32
C ARG A 216 -4.35 17.63 -20.12
N MET A 217 -4.30 16.52 -19.42
CA MET A 217 -4.42 15.20 -19.98
C MET A 217 -5.53 14.43 -19.28
N GLN A 218 -6.40 13.79 -20.04
CA GLN A 218 -7.40 12.85 -19.57
C GLN A 218 -7.06 11.49 -20.14
N HIS A 219 -7.13 10.47 -19.29
CA HIS A 219 -7.06 9.08 -19.72
C HIS A 219 -7.89 8.19 -18.79
N ASP A 220 -8.13 6.98 -19.24
CA ASP A 220 -8.98 5.97 -18.59
C ASP A 220 -8.23 5.10 -17.58
N ARG A 221 -6.93 5.34 -17.37
CA ARG A 221 -6.16 4.65 -16.34
C ARG A 221 -6.05 5.50 -15.06
N LEU A 222 -5.83 4.82 -13.95
CA LEU A 222 -5.57 5.51 -12.70
C LEU A 222 -4.21 6.17 -12.70
N TRP A 223 -4.19 7.34 -12.09
CA TRP A 223 -3.00 8.12 -11.93
C TRP A 223 -2.05 7.45 -10.93
N SER A 224 -0.99 6.90 -11.43
CA SER A 224 0.28 6.82 -10.73
C SER A 224 1.03 8.14 -10.93
N THR A 225 2.07 8.40 -10.17
CA THR A 225 2.92 9.59 -10.25
C THR A 225 3.62 9.72 -11.61
N ASP A 226 2.83 9.96 -12.67
CA ASP A 226 3.37 10.17 -14.01
C ASP A 226 4.21 11.44 -14.03
N ARG A 227 5.35 11.38 -14.67
CA ARG A 227 6.27 12.51 -14.87
C ARG A 227 6.07 13.10 -16.25
N TYR A 228 6.47 14.34 -16.39
CA TYR A 228 6.55 14.98 -17.70
C TYR A 228 7.94 15.59 -17.94
N GLU A 229 8.31 15.63 -19.21
CA GLU A 229 9.42 16.37 -19.74
C GLU A 229 8.89 17.28 -20.85
N LEU A 230 9.10 18.58 -20.69
CA LEU A 230 8.61 19.61 -21.59
C LEU A 230 9.77 20.41 -22.14
N SER A 231 9.75 20.67 -23.45
CA SER A 231 10.67 21.55 -24.13
C SER A 231 9.88 22.50 -25.05
N ILE A 232 10.28 23.76 -25.07
CA ILE A 232 9.70 24.80 -25.95
C ILE A 232 10.81 25.27 -26.89
N PHE A 233 10.44 25.40 -28.16
CA PHE A 233 11.31 25.84 -29.25
C PHE A 233 10.68 27.05 -29.92
N ASN A 234 11.50 27.99 -30.40
CA ASN A 234 11.06 29.08 -31.24
C ASN A 234 10.87 28.63 -32.71
N LEU A 235 10.47 29.55 -33.58
CA LEU A 235 10.21 29.24 -35.00
C LEU A 235 11.45 28.74 -35.77
N VAL A 236 12.65 29.12 -35.33
CA VAL A 236 13.91 28.68 -35.98
C VAL A 236 14.44 27.38 -35.38
N GLY A 237 13.71 26.77 -34.43
CA GLY A 237 14.08 25.50 -33.81
C GLY A 237 15.06 25.61 -32.66
N GLU A 238 15.36 26.82 -32.19
CA GLU A 238 16.17 26.98 -30.99
C GLU A 238 15.37 26.60 -29.72
N HIS A 239 16.00 25.89 -28.81
CA HIS A 239 15.43 25.53 -27.53
C HIS A 239 15.42 26.76 -26.60
N VAL A 240 14.23 27.21 -26.20
CA VAL A 240 14.05 28.41 -25.36
C VAL A 240 13.70 28.13 -23.93
N TYR A 241 13.09 26.97 -23.65
CA TYR A 241 12.70 26.60 -22.29
C TYR A 241 12.55 25.09 -22.12
N SER A 242 12.88 24.57 -20.93
CA SER A 242 12.56 23.20 -20.52
C SER A 242 12.09 23.15 -19.09
N GLN A 243 11.22 22.21 -18.82
CA GLN A 243 10.71 21.89 -17.48
C GLN A 243 10.43 20.41 -17.37
N SER A 244 10.67 19.84 -16.20
CA SER A 244 10.28 18.47 -15.87
C SER A 244 9.71 18.41 -14.47
N GLY A 245 8.86 17.44 -14.20
CA GLY A 245 8.22 17.27 -12.90
C GLY A 245 7.18 16.16 -12.92
N ASN A 246 6.42 16.06 -11.86
CA ASN A 246 5.28 15.16 -11.78
C ASN A 246 4.03 15.86 -12.27
N LEU A 247 3.16 15.14 -12.98
CA LEU A 247 1.83 15.65 -13.29
C LEU A 247 1.03 15.81 -12.00
N ILE A 248 0.32 16.93 -11.89
CA ILE A 248 -0.55 17.21 -10.75
C ILE A 248 -1.92 16.64 -11.05
N GLN A 249 -2.38 15.70 -10.25
CA GLN A 249 -3.74 15.17 -10.36
C GLN A 249 -4.75 16.24 -9.96
N MET A 250 -5.74 16.46 -10.80
CA MET A 250 -6.80 17.46 -10.62
C MET A 250 -8.15 16.82 -10.34
N THR A 251 -8.43 15.70 -11.02
CA THR A 251 -9.59 14.85 -10.79
C THR A 251 -9.19 13.39 -10.90
N ASN A 252 -10.11 12.48 -10.69
CA ASN A 252 -9.85 11.03 -10.84
C ASN A 252 -9.46 10.63 -12.26
N GLN A 253 -9.69 11.47 -13.26
CA GLN A 253 -9.43 11.18 -14.68
C GLN A 253 -8.62 12.27 -15.39
N GLU A 254 -8.21 13.32 -14.68
CA GLU A 254 -7.48 14.44 -15.26
C GLU A 254 -6.24 14.80 -14.44
N ALA A 255 -5.12 14.96 -15.10
CA ALA A 255 -3.90 15.51 -14.53
C ALA A 255 -3.24 16.50 -15.51
N GLY A 256 -2.31 17.28 -15.03
CA GLY A 256 -1.64 18.24 -15.89
C GLY A 256 -0.48 18.96 -15.22
N CYS A 257 0.04 19.92 -15.95
CA CYS A 257 1.07 20.83 -15.47
C CYS A 257 0.87 22.22 -16.07
N GLU A 258 1.50 23.21 -15.47
CA GLU A 258 1.56 24.58 -15.95
C GLU A 258 3.01 24.95 -16.26
N PHE A 259 3.20 25.77 -17.29
CA PHE A 259 4.51 26.21 -17.71
C PHE A 259 4.46 27.60 -18.31
N PRO A 260 5.56 28.39 -18.19
CA PRO A 260 5.65 29.71 -18.72
C PRO A 260 5.87 29.68 -20.25
N VAL A 261 5.29 30.64 -20.95
CA VAL A 261 5.50 30.86 -22.39
C VAL A 261 6.06 32.26 -22.73
N ASP A 262 6.27 33.09 -21.72
CA ASP A 262 6.83 34.43 -21.82
C ASP A 262 8.24 34.45 -22.44
N LYS A 263 8.97 33.34 -22.31
CA LYS A 263 10.30 33.16 -22.92
C LYS A 263 10.29 33.19 -24.45
N LEU A 264 9.15 32.97 -25.08
CA LEU A 264 8.99 33.14 -26.52
C LEU A 264 8.89 34.59 -26.94
N GLY A 265 8.52 35.50 -26.03
CA GLY A 265 8.22 36.90 -26.30
C GLY A 265 6.77 37.14 -26.76
N PRO A 266 6.32 38.40 -26.73
CA PRO A 266 4.95 38.77 -27.09
C PRO A 266 4.65 38.60 -28.57
N GLY A 267 3.50 38.05 -28.91
CA GLY A 267 3.08 37.81 -30.29
C GLY A 267 3.88 36.75 -31.04
N ALA A 268 4.68 35.97 -30.30
CA ALA A 268 5.54 34.97 -30.91
C ALA A 268 4.80 33.66 -31.20
N VAL A 269 5.37 32.87 -32.08
CA VAL A 269 4.99 31.48 -32.38
C VAL A 269 6.10 30.56 -31.92
N GLY A 270 5.75 29.51 -31.25
CA GLY A 270 6.69 28.46 -30.85
C GLY A 270 6.09 27.07 -30.99
N PHE A 271 6.88 26.09 -30.66
CA PHE A 271 6.50 24.67 -30.62
C PHE A 271 6.78 24.09 -29.27
N ILE A 272 5.80 23.37 -28.75
CA ILE A 272 5.97 22.55 -27.55
C ILE A 272 6.23 21.11 -27.94
N TRP A 273 7.16 20.51 -27.25
CA TRP A 273 7.37 19.06 -27.23
C TRP A 273 7.27 18.59 -25.80
N LEU A 274 6.23 17.86 -25.48
CA LEU A 274 5.98 17.32 -24.13
C LEU A 274 5.88 15.82 -24.21
N LYS A 275 6.63 15.14 -23.33
CA LYS A 275 6.55 13.70 -23.11
C LYS A 275 5.94 13.45 -21.74
N VAL A 276 5.02 12.52 -21.66
CA VAL A 276 4.51 11.99 -20.40
C VAL A 276 5.06 10.59 -20.22
N ILE A 277 5.62 10.35 -19.03
CA ILE A 277 6.38 9.17 -18.71
C ILE A 277 5.75 8.57 -17.45
N ASP A 278 5.43 7.28 -17.46
CA ASP A 278 4.89 6.60 -16.30
C ASP A 278 5.96 6.32 -15.23
N ASN A 279 5.53 5.75 -14.10
CA ASN A 279 6.40 5.39 -13.00
C ASN A 279 7.43 4.29 -13.34
N GLU A 280 7.24 3.59 -14.46
CA GLU A 280 8.16 2.54 -14.96
C GLU A 280 9.18 3.12 -15.96
N GLY A 281 9.06 4.42 -16.29
CA GLY A 281 9.93 5.09 -17.26
C GLY A 281 9.49 4.94 -18.72
N LYS A 282 8.29 4.40 -18.99
CA LYS A 282 7.73 4.24 -20.33
C LYS A 282 7.05 5.53 -20.77
N ILE A 283 7.33 5.99 -21.98
CA ILE A 283 6.63 7.13 -22.59
C ILE A 283 5.20 6.68 -22.94
N ILE A 284 4.22 7.31 -22.32
CA ILE A 284 2.79 7.02 -22.54
C ILE A 284 2.14 7.99 -23.51
N GLU A 285 2.67 9.20 -23.63
CA GLU A 285 2.17 10.19 -24.58
C GLU A 285 3.31 11.10 -25.02
N THR A 286 3.24 11.56 -26.27
CA THR A 286 4.12 12.59 -26.80
C THR A 286 3.29 13.63 -27.53
N VAL A 287 3.25 14.83 -26.96
CA VAL A 287 2.54 15.98 -27.54
C VAL A 287 3.52 16.86 -28.31
N LYS A 288 3.19 17.12 -29.55
CA LYS A 288 3.87 18.14 -30.38
C LYS A 288 2.80 19.11 -30.88
N SER A 289 2.88 20.33 -30.46
CA SER A 289 1.88 21.32 -30.83
C SER A 289 2.49 22.70 -31.06
N LYS A 290 1.83 23.46 -31.90
CA LYS A 290 2.10 24.88 -32.07
C LYS A 290 1.51 25.65 -30.90
N ILE A 291 2.25 26.60 -30.36
CA ILE A 291 1.81 27.51 -29.32
C ILE A 291 1.97 28.95 -29.79
N LEU A 292 1.09 29.81 -29.29
CA LEU A 292 1.06 31.22 -29.62
C LEU A 292 1.09 32.04 -28.34
N THR A 293 1.82 33.15 -28.35
CA THR A 293 1.75 34.16 -27.28
C THR A 293 0.92 35.36 -27.75
N LEU A 294 0.23 36.00 -26.82
CA LEU A 294 -0.46 37.24 -27.05
C LEU A 294 0.55 38.40 -27.18
N LYS A 295 0.16 39.43 -27.92
CA LYS A 295 0.95 40.67 -28.02
C LYS A 295 0.89 41.46 -26.72
#